data_3a3a687a534329abfa4947d622042e6b
#
_entry.id   3a3a687a534329abfa4947d622042e6b
#
_cell.length_a   1.000
_cell.length_b   1.000
_cell.length_c   1.000
_cell.angle_alpha   90.00
_cell.angle_beta   90.00
_cell.angle_gamma   90.00
#
_symmetry.space_group_name_H-M   'P 1'
#
loop_
_entity.id
_entity.type
_entity.pdbx_description
1 polymer ?
#
loop_
_entity_poly.entity_id
_entity_poly.type
_entity_poly.pdbx_seq_one_letter_code
_entity_poly.pdbx_strand_id
1 'polypeptide(L)'
;MTTFTIRAAKENEAATVLEFIKKLAEYEKLAHEVEASEEGLHEALFVRHEAEVVFAEEDDAIVGFALFFHNFSTFVGRKGLYLEDLFVLPEKRGLGYGKALLKHLAKLALERHCGRMEWVCLDWNQPSIDFYKSIGAVPMADWTIYRLTEEKLRVFAEGV
;
A
#
# COMPACT_ATOMS: atom_id res chain seq x y z
N MET A 1 3.68 10.88 27.66
CA MET A 1 2.77 11.18 26.55
C MET A 1 3.27 10.50 25.27
N THR A 2 2.43 9.76 24.61
CA THR A 2 2.77 9.07 23.37
C THR A 2 2.83 10.05 22.20
N THR A 3 3.92 10.03 21.45
CA THR A 3 4.08 10.85 20.24
C THR A 3 3.85 9.99 19.01
N PHE A 4 2.90 10.37 18.17
CA PHE A 4 2.59 9.69 16.91
C PHE A 4 2.90 10.61 15.73
N THR A 5 3.67 10.11 14.76
CA THR A 5 4.00 10.85 13.54
C THR A 5 3.94 9.93 12.32
N ILE A 6 3.76 10.55 11.14
CA ILE A 6 3.84 9.85 9.85
C ILE A 6 4.91 10.57 9.03
N ARG A 7 5.82 9.80 8.45
CA ARG A 7 6.92 10.34 7.64
C ARG A 7 7.24 9.44 6.45
N ALA A 8 7.88 10.02 5.45
CA ALA A 8 8.39 9.24 4.33
C ALA A 8 9.50 8.29 4.78
N ALA A 9 9.58 7.12 4.16
CA ALA A 9 10.68 6.20 4.37
C ALA A 9 11.99 6.80 3.86
N LYS A 10 13.09 6.47 4.53
CA LYS A 10 14.43 6.94 4.16
C LYS A 10 15.15 5.89 3.31
N GLU A 11 16.11 6.35 2.53
CA GLU A 11 16.86 5.50 1.62
C GLU A 11 17.49 4.27 2.29
N ASN A 12 17.92 4.40 3.55
CA ASN A 12 18.51 3.29 4.29
C ASN A 12 17.51 2.38 4.99
N GLU A 13 16.22 2.49 4.67
CA GLU A 13 15.16 1.74 5.34
C GLU A 13 14.48 0.68 4.48
N ALA A 14 15.08 0.29 3.36
CA ALA A 14 14.52 -0.75 2.49
C ALA A 14 14.31 -2.09 3.24
N ALA A 15 15.23 -2.44 4.16
CA ALA A 15 15.08 -3.65 4.97
C ALA A 15 13.84 -3.59 5.85
N THR A 16 13.55 -2.43 6.44
CA THR A 16 12.37 -2.24 7.28
C THR A 16 11.10 -2.32 6.43
N VAL A 17 11.11 -1.76 5.23
CA VAL A 17 9.99 -1.91 4.29
C VAL A 17 9.71 -3.37 4.01
N LEU A 18 10.74 -4.15 3.69
CA LEU A 18 10.61 -5.59 3.44
C LEU A 18 10.04 -6.33 4.65
N GLU A 19 10.50 -5.98 5.85
CA GLU A 19 9.97 -6.57 7.08
C GLU A 19 8.47 -6.37 7.20
N PHE A 20 7.98 -5.16 6.96
CA PHE A 20 6.56 -4.86 7.04
C PHE A 20 5.75 -5.51 5.92
N ILE A 21 6.31 -5.62 4.72
CA ILE A 21 5.68 -6.37 3.63
C ILE A 21 5.46 -7.82 4.04
N LYS A 22 6.47 -8.46 4.64
CA LYS A 22 6.37 -9.84 5.09
C LYS A 22 5.34 -10.00 6.21
N LYS A 23 5.27 -9.06 7.14
CA LYS A 23 4.26 -9.07 8.21
C LYS A 23 2.84 -8.96 7.64
N LEU A 24 2.63 -8.09 6.66
CA LEU A 24 1.34 -7.97 5.98
C LEU A 24 0.98 -9.27 5.26
N ALA A 25 1.95 -9.86 4.54
CA ALA A 25 1.73 -11.10 3.81
C ALA A 25 1.34 -12.25 4.75
N GLU A 26 1.94 -12.33 5.94
CA GLU A 26 1.55 -13.30 6.96
C GLU A 26 0.12 -13.07 7.41
N TYR A 27 -0.27 -11.82 7.67
CA TYR A 27 -1.64 -11.47 8.04
C TYR A 27 -2.63 -11.90 6.96
N GLU A 28 -2.28 -11.70 5.70
CA GLU A 28 -3.12 -12.07 4.55
C GLU A 28 -3.03 -13.55 4.17
N LYS A 29 -2.21 -14.33 4.89
CA LYS A 29 -1.98 -15.76 4.63
C LYS A 29 -1.34 -16.03 3.28
N LEU A 30 -0.52 -15.08 2.82
CA LEU A 30 0.13 -15.10 1.51
C LEU A 30 1.66 -14.95 1.63
N ALA A 31 2.25 -15.32 2.78
CA ALA A 31 3.69 -15.17 3.00
C ALA A 31 4.54 -15.85 1.92
N HIS A 32 4.05 -16.97 1.37
CA HIS A 32 4.75 -17.71 0.31
C HIS A 32 4.78 -16.98 -1.04
N GLU A 33 3.97 -15.93 -1.20
CA GLU A 33 3.94 -15.14 -2.43
C GLU A 33 5.00 -14.03 -2.47
N VAL A 34 5.67 -13.75 -1.35
CA VAL A 34 6.63 -12.65 -1.28
C VAL A 34 7.93 -13.03 -1.98
N GLU A 35 8.25 -12.33 -3.06
CA GLU A 35 9.49 -12.48 -3.83
C GLU A 35 10.42 -11.28 -3.67
N ALA A 36 9.95 -10.21 -3.05
CA ALA A 36 10.70 -8.97 -2.92
C ALA A 36 11.99 -9.15 -2.14
N SER A 37 13.03 -8.41 -2.51
CA SER A 37 14.31 -8.37 -1.82
C SER A 37 14.60 -6.94 -1.35
N GLU A 38 15.50 -6.82 -0.36
CA GLU A 38 15.94 -5.51 0.11
C GLU A 38 16.53 -4.68 -1.03
N GLU A 39 17.42 -5.28 -1.83
CA GLU A 39 18.06 -4.59 -2.96
C GLU A 39 17.04 -4.14 -3.99
N GLY A 40 16.12 -5.02 -4.37
CA GLY A 40 15.08 -4.70 -5.34
C GLY A 40 14.18 -3.58 -4.85
N LEU A 41 13.82 -3.57 -3.58
CA LEU A 41 13.02 -2.50 -2.98
C LEU A 41 13.79 -1.18 -2.94
N HIS A 42 15.07 -1.22 -2.59
CA HIS A 42 15.90 -0.02 -2.60
C HIS A 42 15.92 0.61 -4.00
N GLU A 43 16.16 -0.20 -5.02
CA GLU A 43 16.17 0.27 -6.41
C GLU A 43 14.81 0.85 -6.84
N ALA A 44 13.73 0.12 -6.55
CA ALA A 44 12.39 0.54 -6.97
C ALA A 44 11.93 1.81 -6.27
N LEU A 45 12.16 1.92 -4.96
CA LEU A 45 11.65 3.03 -4.15
C LEU A 45 12.54 4.27 -4.20
N PHE A 46 13.85 4.10 -4.15
CA PHE A 46 14.77 5.22 -3.93
C PHE A 46 15.64 5.57 -5.14
N VAL A 47 15.73 4.71 -6.14
CA VAL A 47 16.47 4.99 -7.36
C VAL A 47 15.53 5.28 -8.53
N ARG A 48 14.59 4.37 -8.80
CA ARG A 48 13.64 4.53 -9.92
C ARG A 48 12.34 5.22 -9.53
N HIS A 49 12.08 5.37 -8.23
CA HIS A 49 10.87 6.04 -7.72
C HIS A 49 9.57 5.46 -8.32
N GLU A 50 9.49 4.14 -8.39
CA GLU A 50 8.32 3.46 -8.94
C GLU A 50 7.16 3.40 -7.94
N ALA A 51 7.47 3.51 -6.66
CA ALA A 51 6.50 3.56 -5.57
C ALA A 51 7.08 4.37 -4.42
N GLU A 52 6.24 4.68 -3.44
CA GLU A 52 6.63 5.46 -2.26
C GLU A 52 6.14 4.76 -1.01
N VAL A 53 6.84 4.96 0.10
CA VAL A 53 6.47 4.41 1.39
C VAL A 53 6.44 5.52 2.44
N VAL A 54 5.41 5.50 3.27
CA VAL A 54 5.34 6.29 4.50
C VAL A 54 5.27 5.35 5.68
N PHE A 55 5.94 5.73 6.77
CA PHE A 55 5.91 4.99 8.03
C PHE A 55 5.10 5.75 9.07
N ALA A 56 4.38 5.00 9.90
CA ALA A 56 3.79 5.51 11.13
C ALA A 56 4.73 5.19 12.28
N GLU A 57 5.08 6.19 13.07
CA GLU A 57 5.95 6.05 14.23
C GLU A 57 5.21 6.39 15.52
N GLU A 58 5.44 5.59 16.54
CA GLU A 58 5.01 5.88 17.91
C GLU A 58 6.28 5.89 18.78
N ASP A 59 6.57 7.04 19.40
CA ASP A 59 7.76 7.22 20.25
C ASP A 59 9.05 6.74 19.55
N ASP A 60 9.24 7.17 18.30
CA ASP A 60 10.39 6.84 17.45
C ASP A 60 10.49 5.37 17.00
N ALA A 61 9.50 4.56 17.30
CA ALA A 61 9.41 3.18 16.81
C ALA A 61 8.43 3.09 15.64
N ILE A 62 8.84 2.42 14.58
CA ILE A 62 7.96 2.22 13.41
C ILE A 62 6.90 1.18 13.77
N VAL A 63 5.64 1.55 13.68
CA VAL A 63 4.51 0.71 14.07
C VAL A 63 3.55 0.41 12.93
N GLY A 64 3.75 1.01 11.77
CA GLY A 64 2.91 0.78 10.60
C GLY A 64 3.53 1.37 9.35
N PHE A 65 3.00 0.98 8.19
CA PHE A 65 3.47 1.52 6.91
C PHE A 65 2.34 1.56 5.90
N ALA A 66 2.55 2.36 4.86
CA ALA A 66 1.75 2.34 3.65
C ALA A 66 2.69 2.46 2.45
N LEU A 67 2.46 1.64 1.44
CA LEU A 67 3.18 1.69 0.16
C LEU A 67 2.18 2.03 -0.93
N PHE A 68 2.50 3.02 -1.76
CA PHE A 68 1.56 3.53 -2.75
C PHE A 68 2.29 4.00 -4.01
N PHE A 69 1.53 4.18 -5.08
CA PHE A 69 2.04 4.72 -6.34
C PHE A 69 0.89 5.45 -7.05
N HIS A 70 1.15 6.04 -8.20
CA HIS A 70 0.12 6.73 -8.97
C HIS A 70 -0.33 5.86 -10.14
N ASN A 71 -1.65 5.66 -10.24
CA ASN A 71 -2.27 5.11 -11.43
C ASN A 71 -2.89 6.28 -12.23
N PHE A 72 -3.64 5.98 -13.26
CA PHE A 72 -4.28 7.02 -14.08
C PHE A 72 -5.69 6.59 -14.44
N SER A 73 -6.63 7.51 -14.32
CA SER A 73 -8.01 7.30 -14.76
C SER A 73 -8.29 8.12 -16.02
N THR A 74 -8.64 7.45 -17.09
CA THR A 74 -9.05 8.15 -18.33
C THR A 74 -10.40 8.84 -18.17
N PHE A 75 -11.28 8.28 -17.34
CA PHE A 75 -12.60 8.87 -17.08
C PHE A 75 -12.50 10.17 -16.29
N VAL A 76 -11.62 10.21 -15.29
CA VAL A 76 -11.38 11.43 -14.51
C VAL A 76 -10.42 12.36 -15.23
N GLY A 77 -9.55 11.84 -16.09
CA GLY A 77 -8.56 12.62 -16.84
C GLY A 77 -7.38 13.05 -15.99
N ARG A 78 -7.15 12.41 -14.86
CA ARG A 78 -6.07 12.73 -13.92
C ARG A 78 -5.50 11.47 -13.31
N LYS A 79 -4.28 11.57 -12.77
CA LYS A 79 -3.69 10.48 -11.99
C LYS A 79 -4.51 10.23 -10.72
N GLY A 80 -4.42 9.03 -10.23
CA GLY A 80 -4.96 8.64 -8.93
C GLY A 80 -3.83 8.25 -7.99
N LEU A 81 -4.13 8.16 -6.71
CA LEU A 81 -3.23 7.53 -5.75
C LEU A 81 -3.72 6.10 -5.53
N TYR A 82 -2.86 5.14 -5.83
CA TYR A 82 -3.17 3.73 -5.62
C TYR A 82 -2.40 3.21 -4.41
N LEU A 83 -3.15 2.78 -3.39
CA LEU A 83 -2.57 2.22 -2.18
C LEU A 83 -2.39 0.72 -2.37
N GLU A 84 -1.13 0.27 -2.43
CA GLU A 84 -0.80 -1.14 -2.57
C GLU A 84 -0.88 -1.87 -1.23
N ASP A 85 -0.22 -1.33 -0.20
CA ASP A 85 -0.15 -1.96 1.12
C ASP A 85 -0.43 -0.97 2.23
N LEU A 86 -1.21 -1.41 3.23
CA LEU A 86 -1.44 -0.69 4.48
C LEU A 86 -1.41 -1.69 5.63
N PHE A 87 -0.52 -1.49 6.60
CA PHE A 87 -0.39 -2.40 7.71
C PHE A 87 0.03 -1.69 8.99
N VAL A 88 -0.59 -2.07 10.10
CA VAL A 88 -0.23 -1.61 11.45
C VAL A 88 0.05 -2.86 12.29
N LEU A 89 1.10 -2.82 13.10
CA LEU A 89 1.44 -3.92 13.98
C LEU A 89 0.22 -4.35 14.82
N PRO A 90 -0.01 -5.66 14.99
CA PRO A 90 -1.21 -6.15 15.70
C PRO A 90 -1.41 -5.53 17.08
N GLU A 91 -0.33 -5.35 17.84
CA GLU A 91 -0.38 -4.78 19.19
C GLU A 91 -0.66 -3.27 19.20
N LYS A 92 -0.64 -2.64 18.03
CA LYS A 92 -0.91 -1.20 17.88
C LYS A 92 -2.21 -0.91 17.16
N ARG A 93 -3.02 -1.92 16.92
CA ARG A 93 -4.36 -1.76 16.31
C ARG A 93 -5.35 -1.23 17.33
N GLY A 94 -6.43 -0.62 16.81
CA GLY A 94 -7.45 -0.04 17.66
C GLY A 94 -7.11 1.34 18.20
N LEU A 95 -5.96 1.91 17.83
CA LEU A 95 -5.52 3.24 18.25
C LEU A 95 -5.74 4.31 17.16
N GLY A 96 -6.31 3.93 16.01
CA GLY A 96 -6.56 4.86 14.92
C GLY A 96 -5.39 5.08 13.99
N TYR A 97 -4.32 4.30 14.08
CA TYR A 97 -3.12 4.50 13.28
C TYR A 97 -3.32 4.16 11.81
N GLY A 98 -4.07 3.10 11.50
CA GLY A 98 -4.43 2.77 10.12
C GLY A 98 -5.26 3.85 9.46
N LYS A 99 -6.23 4.38 10.19
CA LYS A 99 -7.05 5.50 9.73
C LYS A 99 -6.20 6.75 9.50
N ALA A 100 -5.23 7.01 10.39
CA ALA A 100 -4.32 8.14 10.25
C ALA A 100 -3.45 8.03 9.01
N LEU A 101 -2.92 6.83 8.72
CA LEU A 101 -2.16 6.56 7.50
C LEU A 101 -3.01 6.81 6.25
N LEU A 102 -4.23 6.28 6.24
CA LEU A 102 -5.13 6.44 5.11
C LEU A 102 -5.49 7.90 4.89
N LYS A 103 -5.75 8.63 5.97
CA LYS A 103 -6.05 10.06 5.93
C LYS A 103 -4.85 10.88 5.43
N HIS A 104 -3.64 10.51 5.84
CA HIS A 104 -2.41 11.12 5.35
C HIS A 104 -2.30 10.99 3.83
N LEU A 105 -2.55 9.79 3.31
CA LEU A 105 -2.51 9.55 1.86
C LEU A 105 -3.63 10.30 1.12
N ALA A 106 -4.81 10.41 1.71
CA ALA A 106 -5.90 11.19 1.12
C ALA A 106 -5.51 12.66 0.99
N LYS A 107 -4.89 13.23 2.02
CA LYS A 107 -4.39 14.62 1.96
C LYS A 107 -3.32 14.77 0.89
N LEU A 108 -2.39 13.81 0.82
CA LEU A 108 -1.33 13.82 -0.20
C LEU A 108 -1.92 13.73 -1.61
N ALA A 109 -2.94 12.88 -1.79
CA ALA A 109 -3.64 12.77 -3.07
C ALA A 109 -4.23 14.12 -3.51
N LEU A 110 -4.87 14.84 -2.59
CA LEU A 110 -5.43 16.16 -2.87
C LEU A 110 -4.32 17.17 -3.20
N GLU A 111 -3.23 17.19 -2.45
CA GLU A 111 -2.09 18.07 -2.71
C GLU A 111 -1.47 17.84 -4.08
N ARG A 112 -1.46 16.59 -4.54
CA ARG A 112 -0.90 16.19 -5.83
C ARG A 112 -1.91 16.26 -6.97
N HIS A 113 -3.10 16.79 -6.73
CA HIS A 113 -4.19 16.91 -7.72
C HIS A 113 -4.66 15.57 -8.27
N CYS A 114 -4.60 14.52 -7.46
CA CYS A 114 -5.17 13.23 -7.83
C CYS A 114 -6.68 13.30 -7.88
N GLY A 115 -7.29 12.61 -8.84
CA GLY A 115 -8.73 12.61 -9.00
C GLY A 115 -9.46 11.62 -8.10
N ARG A 116 -8.75 10.60 -7.62
CA ARG A 116 -9.31 9.59 -6.71
C ARG A 116 -8.21 8.77 -6.06
N MET A 117 -8.58 7.98 -5.07
CA MET A 117 -7.70 7.05 -4.39
C MET A 117 -8.36 5.68 -4.39
N GLU A 118 -7.60 4.64 -4.71
CA GLU A 118 -8.11 3.28 -4.82
C GLU A 118 -7.19 2.28 -4.14
N TRP A 119 -7.74 1.15 -3.72
CA TRP A 119 -7.02 0.01 -3.17
C TRP A 119 -7.88 -1.23 -3.30
N VAL A 120 -7.29 -2.40 -3.05
CA VAL A 120 -8.01 -3.68 -3.03
C VAL A 120 -7.98 -4.27 -1.62
N CYS A 121 -8.92 -5.13 -1.35
CA CYS A 121 -9.05 -5.80 -0.06
C CYS A 121 -9.51 -7.23 -0.31
N LEU A 122 -8.92 -8.17 0.43
CA LEU A 122 -9.35 -9.57 0.36
C LEU A 122 -10.81 -9.69 0.82
N ASP A 123 -11.60 -10.46 0.08
CA ASP A 123 -13.04 -10.57 0.32
C ASP A 123 -13.39 -11.11 1.71
N TRP A 124 -12.49 -11.87 2.33
CA TRP A 124 -12.72 -12.43 3.66
C TRP A 124 -12.43 -11.43 4.79
N ASN A 125 -11.78 -10.30 4.50
CA ASN A 125 -11.30 -9.35 5.51
C ASN A 125 -12.42 -8.39 5.94
N GLN A 126 -13.41 -8.92 6.65
CA GLN A 126 -14.59 -8.14 7.05
C GLN A 126 -14.28 -6.90 7.89
N PRO A 127 -13.37 -6.94 8.89
CA PRO A 127 -13.04 -5.73 9.65
C PRO A 127 -12.53 -4.58 8.78
N SER A 128 -11.68 -4.88 7.80
CA SER A 128 -11.18 -3.87 6.87
C SER A 128 -12.28 -3.36 5.96
N ILE A 129 -13.13 -4.26 5.45
CA ILE A 129 -14.27 -3.87 4.60
C ILE A 129 -15.18 -2.90 5.34
N ASP A 130 -15.53 -3.21 6.58
CA ASP A 130 -16.40 -2.35 7.39
C ASP A 130 -15.76 -0.99 7.64
N PHE A 131 -14.46 -0.97 7.91
CA PHE A 131 -13.72 0.27 8.09
C PHE A 131 -13.73 1.13 6.82
N TYR A 132 -13.44 0.53 5.66
CA TYR A 132 -13.41 1.27 4.40
C TYR A 132 -14.78 1.85 4.05
N LYS A 133 -15.85 1.10 4.27
CA LYS A 133 -17.20 1.62 4.07
C LYS A 133 -17.52 2.77 5.02
N SER A 134 -17.03 2.70 6.25
CA SER A 134 -17.26 3.74 7.26
C SER A 134 -16.66 5.09 6.88
N ILE A 135 -15.61 5.11 6.07
CA ILE A 135 -14.98 6.34 5.60
C ILE A 135 -15.51 6.82 4.25
N GLY A 136 -16.50 6.13 3.71
CA GLY A 136 -17.15 6.51 2.45
C GLY A 136 -16.58 5.84 1.20
N ALA A 137 -15.70 4.85 1.33
CA ALA A 137 -15.21 4.11 0.17
C ALA A 137 -16.31 3.21 -0.38
N VAL A 138 -16.38 3.12 -1.70
CA VAL A 138 -17.39 2.33 -2.41
C VAL A 138 -16.71 1.14 -3.07
N PRO A 139 -17.13 -0.10 -2.77
CA PRO A 139 -16.56 -1.26 -3.42
C PRO A 139 -16.97 -1.30 -4.90
N MET A 140 -15.98 -1.47 -5.78
CA MET A 140 -16.20 -1.55 -7.22
C MET A 140 -16.43 -3.00 -7.63
N ALA A 141 -17.55 -3.57 -7.16
CA ALA A 141 -17.82 -5.00 -7.21
C ALA A 141 -18.02 -5.56 -8.63
N ASP A 142 -18.35 -4.71 -9.60
CA ASP A 142 -18.54 -5.15 -10.99
C ASP A 142 -17.22 -5.35 -11.75
N TRP A 143 -16.10 -4.99 -11.15
CA TRP A 143 -14.79 -5.07 -11.78
C TRP A 143 -13.98 -6.23 -11.26
N THR A 144 -13.34 -6.96 -12.15
CA THR A 144 -12.46 -8.08 -11.80
C THR A 144 -11.06 -7.79 -12.28
N ILE A 145 -10.07 -7.98 -11.41
CA ILE A 145 -8.66 -7.80 -11.74
C ILE A 145 -8.18 -9.03 -12.49
N TYR A 146 -7.54 -8.83 -13.66
CA TYR A 146 -6.88 -9.91 -14.40
C TYR A 146 -5.38 -9.75 -14.27
N ARG A 147 -4.68 -10.86 -14.09
CA ARG A 147 -3.23 -10.87 -13.84
C ARG A 147 -2.53 -11.85 -14.76
N LEU A 148 -1.45 -11.37 -15.38
CA LEU A 148 -0.45 -12.24 -16.00
C LEU A 148 0.81 -12.16 -15.15
N THR A 149 1.27 -13.27 -14.61
CA THR A 149 2.56 -13.34 -13.91
C THR A 149 3.71 -13.20 -14.92
N GLU A 150 4.92 -12.95 -14.43
CA GLU A 150 6.08 -12.73 -15.31
C GLU A 150 6.23 -13.84 -16.36
N GLU A 151 6.14 -15.10 -15.92
CA GLU A 151 6.25 -16.24 -16.83
C GLU A 151 5.19 -16.19 -17.94
N LYS A 152 3.94 -15.94 -17.56
CA LYS A 152 2.83 -15.86 -18.52
C LYS A 152 2.93 -14.62 -19.40
N LEU A 153 3.45 -13.51 -18.88
CA LEU A 153 3.74 -12.33 -19.69
C LEU A 153 4.72 -12.65 -20.79
N ARG A 154 5.82 -13.37 -20.45
CA ARG A 154 6.84 -13.75 -21.40
C ARG A 154 6.28 -14.65 -22.48
N VAL A 155 5.54 -15.68 -22.08
CA VAL A 155 4.92 -16.62 -23.02
C VAL A 155 3.98 -15.89 -23.97
N PHE A 156 3.14 -15.00 -23.46
CA PHE A 156 2.18 -14.28 -24.28
C PHE A 156 2.85 -13.26 -25.20
N ALA A 157 3.88 -12.55 -24.72
CA ALA A 157 4.59 -11.54 -25.51
C ALA A 157 5.39 -12.17 -26.65
N GLU A 158 6.00 -13.33 -26.42
CA GLU A 158 6.84 -14.03 -27.39
C GLU A 158 6.06 -15.06 -28.21
N GLY A 159 4.89 -15.48 -27.73
CA GLY A 159 4.02 -16.43 -28.39
C GLY A 159 3.30 -15.81 -29.57
N VAL A 160 2.70 -16.63 -30.34
CA VAL A 160 1.99 -16.24 -31.55
C VAL A 160 0.53 -15.94 -31.25
#